data_95c870b62846d0681d4ace8d551ce3d7
#
_entry.id   95c870b62846d0681d4ace8d551ce3d7
#
_cell.length_a   1.000
_cell.length_b   1.000
_cell.length_c   1.000
_cell.angle_alpha   90.00
_cell.angle_beta   90.00
_cell.angle_gamma   90.00
#
_symmetry.space_group_name_H-M   'P 1'
#
loop_
_entity.id
_entity.type
_entity.pdbx_description
1 polymer ?
#
loop_
_entity_poly.entity_id
_entity_poly.type
_entity_poly.pdbx_seq_one_letter_code
_entity_poly.pdbx_strand_id
1 'polypeptide(L)'
;ACDEPLPGEPVALPQEAHHLTEYYWKTSPGKRIRTTIDIHLQRQAQAIVNQWNNEFSQTGIYDLAAVVEDVRTGETLAYIGNANPDHKRPGSEVDIIRAPRSTGSILKPLLYCALLQDGEILPKTLLPDVPININGFSPQNFNRQFYGAVPADEALARSLNVPSVHLLRRFGVPKFLDILRKCGMTTLNGSASHYGLSLILGGAEGTLGDITSTYSKLSAAYQSADTTHTSKGDRLHNFPLNDKCALWWTFDALKEVNRPDEIDWHLIGSVKKVAWKTGTSFGFRDAWAVGVTADYTVGVWAGNAQGQGVPGLTG
;
A
#
# COMPACT_ATOMS: atom_id res chain seq x y z
N ALA A 1 13.51 34.02 31.39
CA ALA A 1 13.54 33.74 29.93
C ALA A 1 14.31 34.81 29.14
N CYS A 2 14.63 35.98 29.73
CA CYS A 2 15.35 37.04 29.03
C CYS A 2 16.88 37.03 29.27
N ASP A 3 17.38 36.16 30.14
CA ASP A 3 18.79 36.14 30.56
C ASP A 3 19.58 34.95 30.01
N GLU A 4 18.97 34.10 29.17
CA GLU A 4 19.70 33.05 28.48
C GLU A 4 20.45 33.64 27.29
N PRO A 5 21.78 33.42 27.18
CA PRO A 5 22.53 33.91 26.03
C PRO A 5 22.01 33.25 24.75
N LEU A 6 21.79 34.07 23.73
CA LEU A 6 21.45 33.56 22.41
C LEU A 6 22.55 32.63 21.91
N PRO A 7 22.23 31.49 21.28
CA PRO A 7 23.23 30.62 20.65
C PRO A 7 24.10 31.43 19.68
N GLY A 8 25.37 31.24 19.70
CA GLY A 8 26.33 31.95 18.81
C GLY A 8 26.14 31.58 17.34
N GLU A 9 25.48 30.44 17.06
CA GLU A 9 25.07 30.01 15.72
C GLU A 9 23.59 29.59 15.75
N PRO A 10 22.88 29.75 14.62
CA PRO A 10 21.49 29.28 14.52
C PRO A 10 21.43 27.77 14.80
N VAL A 11 20.63 27.38 15.80
CA VAL A 11 20.35 25.96 16.05
C VAL A 11 19.49 25.45 14.90
N ALA A 12 19.94 24.33 14.28
CA ALA A 12 19.16 23.69 13.23
C ALA A 12 17.78 23.28 13.79
N LEU A 13 16.72 23.63 13.08
CA LEU A 13 15.36 23.20 13.44
C LEU A 13 15.26 21.67 13.33
N PRO A 14 14.48 21.02 14.21
CA PRO A 14 14.21 19.61 14.09
C PRO A 14 13.65 19.27 12.68
N GLN A 15 14.17 18.21 12.07
CA GLN A 15 13.81 17.80 10.72
C GLN A 15 12.87 16.57 10.71
N GLU A 16 12.26 16.25 11.83
CA GLU A 16 11.31 15.15 11.91
C GLU A 16 10.09 15.41 11.01
N ALA A 17 9.68 14.39 10.23
CA ALA A 17 8.57 14.45 9.28
C ALA A 17 8.66 15.66 8.32
N HIS A 18 9.84 15.90 7.73
CA HIS A 18 10.15 17.05 6.86
C HIS A 18 9.08 17.30 5.79
N HIS A 19 8.72 16.30 4.99
CA HIS A 19 7.73 16.43 3.91
C HIS A 19 6.33 16.79 4.43
N LEU A 20 5.93 16.27 5.60
CA LEU A 20 4.66 16.64 6.24
C LEU A 20 4.70 18.11 6.69
N THR A 21 5.83 18.56 7.24
CA THR A 21 6.03 19.96 7.64
C THR A 21 5.96 20.86 6.42
N GLU A 22 6.62 20.50 5.33
CA GLU A 22 6.58 21.26 4.08
C GLU A 22 5.18 21.33 3.47
N TYR A 23 4.45 20.21 3.51
CA TYR A 23 3.04 20.18 3.09
C TYR A 23 2.18 21.19 3.85
N TYR A 24 2.26 21.19 5.18
CA TYR A 24 1.48 22.14 5.98
C TYR A 24 1.96 23.56 5.85
N TRP A 25 3.23 23.79 5.64
CA TRP A 25 3.74 25.14 5.37
C TRP A 25 3.14 25.73 4.09
N LYS A 26 2.99 24.91 3.04
CA LYS A 26 2.35 25.32 1.78
C LYS A 26 0.83 25.46 1.90
N THR A 27 0.15 24.58 2.63
CA THR A 27 -1.32 24.51 2.66
C THR A 27 -1.96 25.30 3.81
N SER A 28 -1.20 25.60 4.86
CA SER A 28 -1.69 26.26 6.06
C SER A 28 -0.64 27.24 6.62
N PRO A 29 -0.15 28.20 5.82
CA PRO A 29 0.92 29.10 6.23
C PRO A 29 0.55 29.90 7.48
N GLY A 30 1.51 30.05 8.41
CA GLY A 30 1.36 30.80 9.65
C GLY A 30 0.45 30.15 10.71
N LYS A 31 -0.10 28.97 10.45
CA LYS A 31 -0.94 28.27 11.43
C LYS A 31 -0.10 27.32 12.30
N ARG A 32 -0.48 27.23 13.58
CA ARG A 32 0.02 26.17 14.46
C ARG A 32 -0.73 24.87 14.15
N ILE A 33 -0.01 23.87 13.68
CA ILE A 33 -0.57 22.56 13.34
C ILE A 33 -0.21 21.55 14.45
N ARG A 34 -1.23 20.90 15.00
CA ARG A 34 -1.06 19.75 15.88
C ARG A 34 -1.25 18.48 15.04
N THR A 35 -0.25 17.62 15.02
CA THR A 35 -0.27 16.34 14.33
C THR A 35 -0.49 15.19 15.29
N THR A 36 -0.76 14.00 14.76
CA THR A 36 -0.89 12.73 15.49
C THR A 36 0.42 11.94 15.49
N ILE A 37 1.50 12.50 14.94
CA ILE A 37 2.81 11.83 14.87
C ILE A 37 3.33 11.52 16.27
N ASP A 38 3.64 10.25 16.51
CA ASP A 38 4.41 9.79 17.66
C ASP A 38 5.90 9.98 17.37
N ILE A 39 6.56 10.84 18.12
CA ILE A 39 7.95 11.21 17.84
C ILE A 39 8.92 10.03 17.99
N HIS A 40 8.65 9.09 18.89
CA HIS A 40 9.51 7.92 19.08
C HIS A 40 9.37 6.96 17.90
N LEU A 41 8.13 6.69 17.50
CA LEU A 41 7.85 5.84 16.33
C LEU A 41 8.36 6.48 15.05
N GLN A 42 8.20 7.82 14.88
CA GLN A 42 8.73 8.56 13.74
C GLN A 42 10.25 8.39 13.62
N ARG A 43 10.99 8.55 14.72
CA ARG A 43 12.45 8.42 14.72
C ARG A 43 12.91 6.99 14.47
N GLN A 44 12.23 6.00 15.03
CA GLN A 44 12.52 4.59 14.76
C GLN A 44 12.27 4.24 13.29
N ALA A 45 11.11 4.63 12.74
CA ALA A 45 10.79 4.39 11.35
C ALA A 45 11.76 5.11 10.40
N GLN A 46 12.12 6.36 10.69
CA GLN A 46 13.12 7.11 9.91
C GLN A 46 14.49 6.43 9.92
N ALA A 47 14.95 5.92 11.07
CA ALA A 47 16.21 5.20 11.19
C ALA A 47 16.21 3.92 10.33
N ILE A 48 15.12 3.16 10.36
CA ILE A 48 14.95 1.94 9.54
C ILE A 48 14.96 2.30 8.05
N VAL A 49 14.18 3.31 7.64
CA VAL A 49 14.12 3.76 6.24
C VAL A 49 15.48 4.23 5.75
N ASN A 50 16.22 4.99 6.56
CA ASN A 50 17.56 5.47 6.22
C ASN A 50 18.57 4.32 6.10
N GLN A 51 18.50 3.33 6.99
CA GLN A 51 19.35 2.13 6.92
C GLN A 51 19.13 1.40 5.59
N TRP A 52 17.88 1.07 5.24
CA TRP A 52 17.58 0.40 3.99
C TRP A 52 17.88 1.25 2.75
N ASN A 53 17.69 2.56 2.84
CA ASN A 53 18.05 3.46 1.74
C ASN A 53 19.56 3.42 1.45
N ASN A 54 20.39 3.40 2.48
CA ASN A 54 21.85 3.28 2.30
C ASN A 54 22.22 1.97 1.61
N GLU A 55 21.53 0.87 1.91
CA GLU A 55 21.75 -0.41 1.27
C GLU A 55 21.25 -0.42 -0.18
N PHE A 56 20.01 -0.01 -0.41
CA PHE A 56 19.38 -0.04 -1.73
C PHE A 56 19.98 0.98 -2.70
N SER A 57 20.53 2.09 -2.21
CA SER A 57 21.20 3.09 -3.05
C SER A 57 22.41 2.51 -3.81
N GLN A 58 23.02 1.45 -3.28
CA GLN A 58 24.13 0.74 -3.94
C GLN A 58 23.65 -0.02 -5.19
N THR A 59 22.35 -0.33 -5.27
CA THR A 59 21.73 -1.00 -6.42
C THR A 59 20.95 -0.04 -7.32
N GLY A 60 21.01 1.28 -7.05
CA GLY A 60 20.35 2.29 -7.87
C GLY A 60 18.91 2.60 -7.45
N ILE A 61 18.47 2.16 -6.27
CA ILE A 61 17.18 2.50 -5.67
C ILE A 61 17.43 3.58 -4.62
N TYR A 62 16.94 4.78 -4.88
CA TYR A 62 17.35 5.95 -4.09
C TYR A 62 16.26 6.52 -3.20
N ASP A 63 15.01 6.23 -3.46
CA ASP A 63 13.89 6.84 -2.76
C ASP A 63 13.06 5.77 -2.05
N LEU A 64 12.85 5.96 -0.75
CA LEU A 64 12.06 5.10 0.11
C LEU A 64 11.10 5.97 0.91
N ALA A 65 9.86 5.53 1.03
CA ALA A 65 8.86 6.18 1.86
C ALA A 65 8.16 5.15 2.74
N ALA A 66 7.74 5.59 3.92
CA ALA A 66 6.98 4.76 4.84
C ALA A 66 5.92 5.59 5.59
N VAL A 67 4.78 4.99 5.82
CA VAL A 67 3.72 5.56 6.64
C VAL A 67 3.16 4.50 7.59
N VAL A 68 2.92 4.90 8.84
CA VAL A 68 2.33 4.04 9.87
C VAL A 68 1.02 4.66 10.33
N GLU A 69 -0.05 3.88 10.26
CA GLU A 69 -1.37 4.26 10.77
C GLU A 69 -1.80 3.37 11.94
N ASP A 70 -2.44 3.97 12.93
CA ASP A 70 -3.22 3.27 13.95
C ASP A 70 -4.52 2.75 13.35
N VAL A 71 -4.75 1.45 13.42
CA VAL A 71 -5.94 0.82 12.80
C VAL A 71 -7.22 1.28 13.48
N ARG A 72 -7.23 1.50 14.78
CA ARG A 72 -8.42 1.87 15.54
C ARG A 72 -8.86 3.30 15.28
N THR A 73 -7.91 4.25 15.24
CA THR A 73 -8.22 5.68 15.09
C THR A 73 -8.10 6.17 13.63
N GLY A 74 -7.29 5.51 12.82
CA GLY A 74 -6.91 5.97 11.48
C GLY A 74 -5.91 7.13 11.49
N GLU A 75 -5.32 7.41 12.65
CA GLU A 75 -4.32 8.45 12.79
C GLU A 75 -2.98 8.02 12.22
N THR A 76 -2.33 8.92 11.52
CA THR A 76 -0.95 8.72 11.06
C THR A 76 0.00 8.93 12.22
N LEU A 77 0.74 7.89 12.60
CA LEU A 77 1.68 7.90 13.72
C LEU A 77 3.13 8.14 13.29
N ALA A 78 3.50 7.75 12.06
CA ALA A 78 4.79 8.06 11.47
C ALA A 78 4.63 8.38 9.99
N TYR A 79 5.41 9.37 9.50
CA TYR A 79 5.32 9.90 8.15
C TYR A 79 6.71 10.15 7.59
N ILE A 80 7.22 9.25 6.78
CA ILE A 80 8.50 9.37 6.10
C ILE A 80 8.24 9.53 4.61
N GLY A 81 8.12 10.78 4.14
CA GLY A 81 7.76 11.10 2.76
C GLY A 81 8.81 10.69 1.75
N ASN A 82 10.07 10.72 2.14
CA ASN A 82 11.21 10.16 1.42
C ASN A 82 12.38 9.94 2.38
N ALA A 83 13.31 9.06 2.03
CA ALA A 83 14.55 8.88 2.75
C ALA A 83 15.52 10.04 2.46
N ASN A 84 16.29 10.43 3.50
CA ASN A 84 17.39 11.39 3.40
C ASN A 84 17.06 12.66 2.59
N PRO A 85 16.23 13.57 3.12
CA PRO A 85 15.85 14.81 2.43
C PRO A 85 17.02 15.85 2.45
N ASP A 86 18.22 15.44 2.04
CA ASP A 86 19.41 16.30 2.06
C ASP A 86 19.48 17.27 0.88
N HIS A 87 18.44 17.31 0.05
CA HIS A 87 18.26 18.21 -1.10
C HIS A 87 19.36 18.16 -2.19
N LYS A 88 20.32 17.25 -2.06
CA LYS A 88 21.46 17.18 -3.00
C LYS A 88 21.18 16.32 -4.22
N ARG A 89 20.14 15.46 -4.14
CA ARG A 89 19.80 14.54 -5.21
C ARG A 89 18.44 14.90 -5.81
N PRO A 90 18.31 14.95 -7.15
CA PRO A 90 17.03 15.16 -7.80
C PRO A 90 16.02 14.08 -7.36
N GLY A 91 14.83 14.48 -6.89
CA GLY A 91 13.78 13.61 -6.43
C GLY A 91 13.67 13.43 -4.92
N SER A 92 14.70 13.76 -4.13
CA SER A 92 14.66 13.69 -2.66
C SER A 92 13.59 14.59 -2.02
N GLU A 93 13.19 15.66 -2.73
CA GLU A 93 12.13 16.58 -2.34
C GLU A 93 10.71 16.00 -2.50
N VAL A 94 10.57 14.90 -3.23
CA VAL A 94 9.25 14.36 -3.56
C VAL A 94 8.66 13.67 -2.33
N ASP A 95 7.52 14.16 -1.88
CA ASP A 95 6.69 13.46 -0.90
C ASP A 95 6.00 12.26 -1.57
N ILE A 96 6.62 11.10 -1.48
CA ILE A 96 6.14 9.86 -2.09
C ILE A 96 4.82 9.39 -1.46
N ILE A 97 4.57 9.72 -0.18
CA ILE A 97 3.30 9.33 0.47
C ILE A 97 2.10 9.94 -0.26
N ARG A 98 2.29 11.09 -0.89
CA ARG A 98 1.23 11.84 -1.60
C ARG A 98 1.36 11.76 -3.12
N ALA A 99 2.50 11.33 -3.63
CA ALA A 99 2.74 11.23 -5.07
C ALA A 99 2.01 10.02 -5.67
N PRO A 100 1.21 10.19 -6.73
CA PRO A 100 0.60 9.06 -7.44
C PRO A 100 1.67 8.17 -8.07
N ARG A 101 1.55 6.85 -7.85
CA ARG A 101 2.47 5.83 -8.39
C ARG A 101 1.67 4.64 -8.88
N SER A 102 2.20 3.92 -9.89
CA SER A 102 1.56 2.70 -10.37
C SER A 102 1.39 1.68 -9.25
N THR A 103 0.15 1.23 -9.06
CA THR A 103 -0.24 0.36 -7.94
C THR A 103 0.29 -1.07 -8.06
N GLY A 104 0.73 -1.49 -9.25
CA GLY A 104 1.11 -2.89 -9.45
C GLY A 104 -0.01 -3.84 -9.00
N SER A 105 0.35 -4.79 -8.15
CA SER A 105 -0.55 -5.82 -7.62
C SER A 105 -1.21 -5.48 -6.28
N ILE A 106 -1.01 -4.28 -5.75
CA ILE A 106 -1.45 -3.93 -4.40
C ILE A 106 -2.99 -3.88 -4.27
N LEU A 107 -3.72 -3.77 -5.38
CA LEU A 107 -5.19 -3.73 -5.39
C LEU A 107 -5.87 -5.12 -5.39
N LYS A 108 -5.12 -6.20 -5.62
CA LYS A 108 -5.67 -7.57 -5.74
C LYS A 108 -6.45 -8.04 -4.51
N PRO A 109 -6.02 -7.78 -3.26
CA PRO A 109 -6.79 -8.16 -2.08
C PRO A 109 -8.17 -7.50 -2.00
N LEU A 110 -8.29 -6.25 -2.49
CA LEU A 110 -9.57 -5.53 -2.49
C LEU A 110 -10.56 -6.18 -3.45
N LEU A 111 -10.09 -6.61 -4.63
CA LEU A 111 -10.91 -7.36 -5.59
C LEU A 111 -11.33 -8.73 -5.03
N TYR A 112 -10.40 -9.44 -4.42
CA TYR A 112 -10.65 -10.75 -3.81
C TYR A 112 -11.70 -10.63 -2.69
N CYS A 113 -11.54 -9.67 -1.79
CA CYS A 113 -12.49 -9.38 -0.73
C CYS A 113 -13.89 -9.04 -1.27
N ALA A 114 -13.96 -8.20 -2.31
CA ALA A 114 -15.23 -7.83 -2.92
C ALA A 114 -15.96 -9.04 -3.54
N LEU A 115 -15.23 -9.92 -4.21
CA LEU A 115 -15.80 -11.14 -4.79
C LEU A 115 -16.28 -12.15 -3.75
N LEU A 116 -15.55 -12.27 -2.63
CA LEU A 116 -15.98 -13.09 -1.49
C LEU A 116 -17.24 -12.52 -0.85
N GLN A 117 -17.28 -11.21 -0.61
CA GLN A 117 -18.43 -10.51 -0.03
C GLN A 117 -19.69 -10.65 -0.87
N ASP A 118 -19.56 -10.60 -2.19
CA ASP A 118 -20.68 -10.79 -3.11
C ASP A 118 -21.06 -12.27 -3.33
N GLY A 119 -20.35 -13.20 -2.71
CA GLY A 119 -20.58 -14.64 -2.86
C GLY A 119 -20.23 -15.19 -4.25
N GLU A 120 -19.47 -14.43 -5.04
CA GLU A 120 -19.09 -14.85 -6.40
C GLU A 120 -17.98 -15.92 -6.41
N ILE A 121 -17.12 -15.93 -5.39
CA ILE A 121 -16.09 -16.95 -5.19
C ILE A 121 -16.07 -17.42 -3.74
N LEU A 122 -15.47 -18.59 -3.53
CA LEU A 122 -15.02 -19.10 -2.25
C LEU A 122 -13.47 -19.17 -2.25
N PRO A 123 -12.81 -19.25 -1.08
CA PRO A 123 -11.34 -19.31 -1.03
C PRO A 123 -10.73 -20.40 -1.89
N LYS A 124 -11.35 -21.58 -1.95
CA LYS A 124 -10.89 -22.73 -2.73
C LYS A 124 -11.52 -22.83 -4.13
N THR A 125 -12.20 -21.78 -4.60
CA THR A 125 -12.66 -21.72 -5.99
C THR A 125 -11.47 -21.80 -6.94
N LEU A 126 -11.49 -22.76 -7.87
CA LEU A 126 -10.43 -22.92 -8.85
C LEU A 126 -10.52 -21.82 -9.92
N LEU A 127 -9.45 -21.09 -10.10
CA LEU A 127 -9.31 -20.03 -11.09
C LEU A 127 -8.39 -20.50 -12.23
N PRO A 128 -8.70 -20.16 -13.48
CA PRO A 128 -7.84 -20.51 -14.60
C PRO A 128 -6.56 -19.67 -14.57
N ASP A 129 -5.43 -20.33 -14.66
CA ASP A 129 -4.10 -19.73 -14.84
C ASP A 129 -3.44 -20.33 -16.07
N VAL A 130 -3.97 -19.96 -17.23
CA VAL A 130 -3.56 -20.41 -18.56
C VAL A 130 -3.33 -19.23 -19.48
N PRO A 131 -2.53 -19.35 -20.54
CA PRO A 131 -2.38 -18.27 -21.52
C PRO A 131 -3.72 -17.78 -22.05
N ILE A 132 -3.94 -16.47 -22.02
CA ILE A 132 -5.17 -15.84 -22.48
C ILE A 132 -4.84 -14.59 -23.31
N ASN A 133 -5.65 -14.36 -24.33
CA ASN A 133 -5.68 -13.10 -25.10
C ASN A 133 -7.08 -12.51 -25.04
N ILE A 134 -7.20 -11.28 -24.56
CA ILE A 134 -8.46 -10.55 -24.46
C ILE A 134 -8.33 -9.27 -25.30
N ASN A 135 -8.80 -9.28 -26.54
CA ASN A 135 -8.73 -8.14 -27.45
C ASN A 135 -7.31 -7.55 -27.58
N GLY A 136 -6.29 -8.41 -27.70
CA GLY A 136 -4.89 -8.00 -27.78
C GLY A 136 -4.18 -7.84 -26.43
N PHE A 137 -4.91 -7.85 -25.33
CA PHE A 137 -4.31 -7.85 -23.99
C PHE A 137 -4.01 -9.29 -23.54
N SER A 138 -2.72 -9.60 -23.37
CA SER A 138 -2.23 -10.95 -23.02
C SER A 138 -1.45 -10.88 -21.69
N PRO A 139 -2.12 -10.94 -20.52
CA PRO A 139 -1.46 -10.89 -19.23
C PRO A 139 -0.58 -12.13 -19.02
N GLN A 140 0.56 -11.93 -18.36
CA GLN A 140 1.46 -12.99 -17.96
C GLN A 140 1.74 -12.88 -16.46
N ASN A 141 1.97 -14.02 -15.81
CA ASN A 141 2.48 -14.04 -14.44
C ASN A 141 3.92 -13.50 -14.42
N PHE A 142 4.35 -13.00 -13.25
CA PHE A 142 5.67 -12.37 -13.11
C PHE A 142 6.82 -13.27 -13.55
N ASN A 143 6.75 -14.55 -13.20
CA ASN A 143 7.73 -15.58 -13.60
C ASN A 143 7.48 -16.20 -14.98
N ARG A 144 6.49 -15.69 -15.74
CA ARG A 144 6.06 -16.20 -17.06
C ARG A 144 5.60 -17.66 -17.09
N GLN A 145 5.28 -18.25 -15.93
CA GLN A 145 4.75 -19.59 -15.83
C GLN A 145 3.23 -19.58 -15.63
N PHE A 146 2.58 -20.66 -16.05
CA PHE A 146 1.15 -20.88 -15.87
C PHE A 146 0.94 -22.20 -15.11
N TYR A 147 -0.03 -22.22 -14.20
CA TYR A 147 -0.24 -23.33 -13.28
C TYR A 147 -1.54 -24.10 -13.52
N GLY A 148 -2.25 -23.79 -14.62
CA GLY A 148 -3.48 -24.47 -15.01
C GLY A 148 -4.70 -23.99 -14.23
N ALA A 149 -5.01 -24.66 -13.13
CA ALA A 149 -6.10 -24.28 -12.21
C ALA A 149 -5.54 -24.10 -10.81
N VAL A 150 -5.77 -22.91 -10.22
CA VAL A 150 -5.22 -22.52 -8.92
C VAL A 150 -6.35 -22.07 -7.98
N PRO A 151 -6.38 -22.50 -6.70
CA PRO A 151 -7.31 -21.97 -5.72
C PRO A 151 -7.20 -20.44 -5.58
N ALA A 152 -8.31 -19.77 -5.36
CA ALA A 152 -8.37 -18.30 -5.36
C ALA A 152 -7.53 -17.68 -4.24
N ASP A 153 -7.48 -18.29 -3.05
CA ASP A 153 -6.61 -17.87 -1.95
C ASP A 153 -5.12 -18.03 -2.28
N GLU A 154 -4.73 -19.14 -2.90
CA GLU A 154 -3.36 -19.36 -3.36
C GLU A 154 -2.98 -18.39 -4.50
N ALA A 155 -3.89 -18.13 -5.43
CA ALA A 155 -3.68 -17.17 -6.50
C ALA A 155 -3.43 -15.76 -5.95
N LEU A 156 -4.13 -15.38 -4.87
CA LEU A 156 -3.90 -14.12 -4.17
C LEU A 156 -2.55 -14.11 -3.43
N ALA A 157 -2.26 -15.15 -2.64
CA ALA A 157 -1.02 -15.27 -1.87
C ALA A 157 0.22 -15.21 -2.78
N ARG A 158 0.16 -15.87 -3.94
CA ARG A 158 1.21 -15.86 -4.97
C ARG A 158 1.15 -14.65 -5.90
N SER A 159 0.16 -13.79 -5.71
CA SER A 159 -0.02 -12.59 -6.53
C SER A 159 -0.12 -12.84 -8.04
N LEU A 160 -0.75 -13.96 -8.46
CA LEU A 160 -0.85 -14.33 -9.86
C LEU A 160 -1.64 -13.30 -10.68
N ASN A 161 -1.13 -12.96 -11.86
CA ASN A 161 -1.72 -11.92 -12.71
C ASN A 161 -2.92 -12.44 -13.49
N VAL A 162 -2.78 -13.61 -14.12
CA VAL A 162 -3.81 -14.16 -15.00
C VAL A 162 -5.10 -14.45 -14.25
N PRO A 163 -5.10 -15.15 -13.10
CA PRO A 163 -6.30 -15.33 -12.29
C PRO A 163 -6.93 -13.99 -11.86
N SER A 164 -6.11 -12.99 -11.49
CA SER A 164 -6.63 -11.66 -11.08
C SER A 164 -7.34 -10.94 -12.22
N VAL A 165 -6.85 -11.06 -13.46
CA VAL A 165 -7.51 -10.51 -14.63
C VAL A 165 -8.84 -11.22 -14.91
N HIS A 166 -8.89 -12.54 -14.77
CA HIS A 166 -10.13 -13.31 -14.87
C HIS A 166 -11.16 -12.86 -13.84
N LEU A 167 -10.73 -12.67 -12.60
CA LEU A 167 -11.59 -12.17 -11.51
C LEU A 167 -12.12 -10.77 -11.81
N LEU A 168 -11.26 -9.83 -12.24
CA LEU A 168 -11.69 -8.48 -12.59
C LEU A 168 -12.64 -8.46 -13.79
N ARG A 169 -12.37 -9.28 -14.82
CA ARG A 169 -13.27 -9.41 -15.97
C ARG A 169 -14.67 -9.91 -15.57
N ARG A 170 -14.72 -10.89 -14.65
CA ARG A 170 -15.99 -11.43 -14.11
C ARG A 170 -16.71 -10.40 -13.26
N PHE A 171 -16.02 -9.76 -12.34
CA PHE A 171 -16.57 -8.77 -11.41
C PHE A 171 -17.05 -7.49 -12.10
N GLY A 172 -16.34 -7.10 -13.15
CA GLY A 172 -16.59 -5.87 -13.92
C GLY A 172 -15.74 -4.69 -13.44
N VAL A 173 -15.00 -4.10 -14.39
CA VAL A 173 -14.13 -2.94 -14.14
C VAL A 173 -14.90 -1.75 -13.55
N PRO A 174 -16.11 -1.38 -14.03
CA PRO A 174 -16.87 -0.26 -13.46
C PRO A 174 -17.21 -0.46 -11.99
N LYS A 175 -17.65 -1.66 -11.62
CA LYS A 175 -18.02 -2.01 -10.25
C LYS A 175 -16.82 -1.95 -9.31
N PHE A 176 -15.67 -2.51 -9.73
CA PHE A 176 -14.46 -2.49 -8.94
C PHE A 176 -13.89 -1.07 -8.79
N LEU A 177 -13.92 -0.28 -9.85
CA LEU A 177 -13.47 1.12 -9.82
C LEU A 177 -14.30 1.97 -8.83
N ASP A 178 -15.62 1.76 -8.78
CA ASP A 178 -16.50 2.41 -7.80
C ASP A 178 -16.14 2.02 -6.36
N ILE A 179 -15.88 0.73 -6.11
CA ILE A 179 -15.41 0.24 -4.80
C ILE A 179 -14.09 0.92 -4.41
N LEU A 180 -13.10 0.97 -5.29
CA LEU A 180 -11.81 1.58 -5.00
C LEU A 180 -11.95 3.08 -4.64
N ARG A 181 -12.80 3.81 -5.36
CA ARG A 181 -13.11 5.22 -5.04
C ARG A 181 -13.76 5.37 -3.67
N LYS A 182 -14.71 4.51 -3.34
CA LYS A 182 -15.36 4.49 -2.02
C LYS A 182 -14.41 4.06 -0.90
N CYS A 183 -13.40 3.26 -1.20
CA CYS A 183 -12.33 2.93 -0.26
C CYS A 183 -11.44 4.14 0.06
N GLY A 184 -11.44 5.18 -0.79
CA GLY A 184 -10.65 6.40 -0.61
C GLY A 184 -9.46 6.55 -1.55
N MET A 185 -9.43 5.81 -2.66
CA MET A 185 -8.41 5.99 -3.71
C MET A 185 -8.70 7.28 -4.50
N THR A 186 -8.04 8.37 -4.10
CA THR A 186 -8.32 9.74 -4.60
C THR A 186 -7.82 10.01 -6.02
N THR A 187 -6.89 9.20 -6.50
CA THR A 187 -6.22 9.38 -7.80
C THR A 187 -6.99 8.77 -8.98
N LEU A 188 -8.03 7.97 -8.72
CA LEU A 188 -8.77 7.22 -9.74
C LEU A 188 -9.83 8.08 -10.44
N ASN A 189 -9.41 9.06 -11.24
CA ASN A 189 -10.31 10.02 -11.90
C ASN A 189 -10.76 9.59 -13.31
N GLY A 190 -10.08 8.59 -13.91
CA GLY A 190 -10.37 8.08 -15.25
C GLY A 190 -11.65 7.23 -15.30
N SER A 191 -12.19 7.03 -16.52
CA SER A 191 -13.33 6.13 -16.74
C SER A 191 -12.92 4.66 -16.63
N ALA A 192 -13.89 3.76 -16.47
CA ALA A 192 -13.63 2.32 -16.46
C ALA A 192 -12.99 1.81 -17.76
N SER A 193 -13.36 2.41 -18.88
CA SER A 193 -12.76 2.10 -20.21
C SER A 193 -11.31 2.58 -20.31
N HIS A 194 -10.95 3.66 -19.61
CA HIS A 194 -9.56 4.15 -19.54
C HIS A 194 -8.63 3.13 -18.87
N TYR A 195 -9.05 2.60 -17.73
CA TYR A 195 -8.24 1.63 -16.98
C TYR A 195 -8.30 0.22 -17.56
N GLY A 196 -9.48 -0.21 -18.02
CA GLY A 196 -9.71 -1.56 -18.52
C GLY A 196 -9.25 -2.64 -17.52
N LEU A 197 -8.85 -3.79 -18.03
CA LEU A 197 -8.35 -4.91 -17.22
C LEU A 197 -6.95 -4.66 -16.63
N SER A 198 -6.22 -3.67 -17.14
CA SER A 198 -4.92 -3.29 -16.60
C SER A 198 -5.02 -2.68 -15.18
N LEU A 199 -6.21 -2.22 -14.77
CA LEU A 199 -6.50 -1.70 -13.43
C LEU A 199 -5.92 -2.58 -12.32
N ILE A 200 -6.03 -3.90 -12.43
CA ILE A 200 -5.60 -4.85 -11.39
C ILE A 200 -4.10 -5.20 -11.46
N LEU A 201 -3.40 -4.75 -12.49
CA LEU A 201 -1.98 -5.03 -12.74
C LEU A 201 -1.11 -3.77 -12.72
N GLY A 202 -1.63 -2.64 -12.22
CA GLY A 202 -0.90 -1.38 -12.12
C GLY A 202 -1.19 -0.39 -13.25
N GLY A 203 -2.25 -0.61 -14.06
CA GLY A 203 -2.77 0.40 -15.00
C GLY A 203 -3.46 1.58 -14.32
N ALA A 204 -3.47 1.61 -12.99
CA ALA A 204 -3.94 2.71 -12.16
C ALA A 204 -2.82 3.23 -11.27
N GLU A 205 -2.92 4.49 -10.89
CA GLU A 205 -2.03 5.10 -9.90
C GLU A 205 -2.75 5.27 -8.57
N GLY A 206 -2.00 5.12 -7.47
CA GLY A 206 -2.45 5.37 -6.11
C GLY A 206 -1.38 6.09 -5.31
N THR A 207 -1.75 6.76 -4.24
CA THR A 207 -0.80 7.31 -3.28
C THR A 207 -0.51 6.28 -2.18
N LEU A 208 0.68 6.32 -1.59
CA LEU A 208 1.02 5.45 -0.47
C LEU A 208 0.08 5.69 0.71
N GLY A 209 -0.32 6.94 0.95
CA GLY A 209 -1.29 7.31 1.98
C GLY A 209 -2.66 6.68 1.75
N ASP A 210 -3.26 6.83 0.55
CA ASP A 210 -4.57 6.27 0.23
C ASP A 210 -4.57 4.73 0.35
N ILE A 211 -3.53 4.08 -0.16
CA ILE A 211 -3.37 2.63 -0.12
C ILE A 211 -3.27 2.15 1.34
N THR A 212 -2.39 2.75 2.14
CA THR A 212 -2.22 2.37 3.55
C THR A 212 -3.50 2.59 4.33
N SER A 213 -4.18 3.72 4.15
CA SER A 213 -5.46 4.03 4.79
C SER A 213 -6.56 3.05 4.38
N THR A 214 -6.59 2.61 3.11
CA THR A 214 -7.54 1.60 2.64
C THR A 214 -7.33 0.27 3.36
N TYR A 215 -6.09 -0.20 3.48
CA TYR A 215 -5.78 -1.43 4.21
C TYR A 215 -6.04 -1.31 5.72
N SER A 216 -5.79 -0.15 6.30
CA SER A 216 -6.13 0.16 7.68
C SER A 216 -7.64 0.07 7.93
N LYS A 217 -8.46 0.59 6.98
CA LYS A 217 -9.93 0.46 7.04
C LYS A 217 -10.41 -0.99 6.91
N LEU A 218 -9.76 -1.84 6.11
CA LEU A 218 -10.08 -3.28 6.06
C LEU A 218 -9.91 -3.93 7.44
N SER A 219 -8.80 -3.65 8.13
CA SER A 219 -8.56 -4.18 9.47
C SER A 219 -9.54 -3.62 10.50
N ALA A 220 -9.81 -2.32 10.47
CA ALA A 220 -10.80 -1.69 11.34
C ALA A 220 -12.21 -2.25 11.11
N ALA A 221 -12.63 -2.46 9.86
CA ALA A 221 -13.93 -3.05 9.52
C ALA A 221 -14.03 -4.50 10.01
N TYR A 222 -12.96 -5.28 9.91
CA TYR A 222 -12.94 -6.64 10.47
C TYR A 222 -13.13 -6.65 11.98
N GLN A 223 -12.52 -5.70 12.70
CA GLN A 223 -12.54 -5.63 14.17
C GLN A 223 -13.81 -4.95 14.72
N SER A 224 -14.51 -4.17 13.90
CA SER A 224 -15.68 -3.44 14.36
C SER A 224 -16.78 -4.37 14.87
N ALA A 225 -17.45 -3.99 15.96
CA ALA A 225 -18.65 -4.67 16.45
C ALA A 225 -19.88 -4.37 15.59
N ASP A 226 -19.94 -3.17 15.00
CA ASP A 226 -21.03 -2.70 14.14
C ASP A 226 -20.61 -2.83 12.66
N THR A 227 -21.44 -3.48 11.87
CA THR A 227 -21.24 -3.66 10.43
C THR A 227 -21.92 -2.58 9.60
N THR A 228 -22.76 -1.74 10.19
CA THR A 228 -23.56 -0.77 9.42
C THR A 228 -22.83 0.53 9.12
N HIS A 229 -21.88 0.95 9.98
CA HIS A 229 -21.04 2.14 9.79
C HIS A 229 -21.78 3.34 9.17
N THR A 230 -22.97 3.65 9.73
CA THR A 230 -23.85 4.68 9.15
C THR A 230 -23.66 6.06 9.77
N SER A 231 -22.95 6.16 10.89
CA SER A 231 -22.76 7.43 11.60
C SER A 231 -21.84 8.36 10.80
N LYS A 232 -22.32 9.56 10.51
CA LYS A 232 -21.51 10.60 9.86
C LYS A 232 -20.35 11.00 10.77
N GLY A 233 -19.12 10.83 10.29
CA GLY A 233 -17.89 11.06 11.08
C GLY A 233 -17.17 9.78 11.49
N ASP A 234 -17.79 8.61 11.35
CA ASP A 234 -17.10 7.33 11.45
C ASP A 234 -16.13 7.18 10.26
N ARG A 235 -14.89 6.77 10.52
CA ARG A 235 -13.89 6.50 9.47
C ARG A 235 -14.30 5.40 8.51
N LEU A 236 -15.22 4.53 8.92
CA LEU A 236 -15.79 3.44 8.12
C LEU A 236 -17.13 3.80 7.49
N HIS A 237 -17.57 5.05 7.61
CA HIS A 237 -18.82 5.49 7.00
C HIS A 237 -18.83 5.18 5.49
N ASN A 238 -19.81 4.40 5.06
CA ASN A 238 -19.94 3.93 3.67
C ASN A 238 -18.73 3.14 3.13
N PHE A 239 -17.89 2.58 4.00
CA PHE A 239 -16.79 1.73 3.54
C PHE A 239 -17.37 0.45 2.91
N PRO A 240 -17.04 0.14 1.64
CA PRO A 240 -17.79 -0.86 0.87
C PRO A 240 -17.39 -2.31 1.18
N LEU A 241 -16.21 -2.53 1.78
CA LEU A 241 -15.68 -3.86 2.07
C LEU A 241 -15.79 -4.12 3.57
N ASN A 242 -16.95 -4.59 4.02
CA ASN A 242 -17.27 -4.70 5.44
C ASN A 242 -17.83 -6.08 5.88
N ASP A 243 -17.93 -7.05 4.96
CA ASP A 243 -18.28 -8.42 5.34
C ASP A 243 -17.11 -9.09 6.08
N LYS A 244 -17.36 -9.48 7.33
CA LYS A 244 -16.32 -10.03 8.21
C LYS A 244 -15.76 -11.35 7.75
N CYS A 245 -16.56 -12.20 7.11
CA CYS A 245 -16.11 -13.48 6.59
C CYS A 245 -15.18 -13.24 5.38
N ALA A 246 -15.55 -12.35 4.48
CA ALA A 246 -14.72 -11.97 3.34
C ALA A 246 -13.39 -11.34 3.78
N LEU A 247 -13.44 -10.46 4.78
CA LEU A 247 -12.24 -9.83 5.36
C LEU A 247 -11.35 -10.86 6.04
N TRP A 248 -11.92 -11.78 6.82
CA TRP A 248 -11.15 -12.85 7.47
C TRP A 248 -10.40 -13.71 6.46
N TRP A 249 -11.10 -14.20 5.43
CA TRP A 249 -10.50 -15.01 4.37
C TRP A 249 -9.45 -14.23 3.56
N THR A 250 -9.66 -12.94 3.38
CA THR A 250 -8.68 -12.08 2.71
C THR A 250 -7.40 -11.96 3.55
N PHE A 251 -7.51 -11.68 4.84
CA PHE A 251 -6.34 -11.62 5.72
C PHE A 251 -5.67 -12.99 5.90
N ASP A 252 -6.43 -14.07 5.91
CA ASP A 252 -5.88 -15.41 6.00
C ASP A 252 -5.00 -15.73 4.79
N ALA A 253 -5.48 -15.48 3.58
CA ALA A 253 -4.70 -15.62 2.37
C ALA A 253 -3.44 -14.72 2.35
N LEU A 254 -3.54 -13.49 2.91
CA LEU A 254 -2.41 -12.55 2.98
C LEU A 254 -1.35 -12.94 4.02
N LYS A 255 -1.65 -13.80 4.98
CA LYS A 255 -0.66 -14.36 5.91
C LYS A 255 0.22 -15.42 5.26
N GLU A 256 -0.24 -16.03 4.18
CA GLU A 256 0.46 -17.10 3.44
C GLU A 256 1.34 -16.55 2.30
N VAL A 257 1.52 -15.22 2.20
CA VAL A 257 2.42 -14.61 1.21
C VAL A 257 3.86 -15.02 1.50
N ASN A 258 4.56 -15.53 0.48
CA ASN A 258 5.95 -15.98 0.61
C ASN A 258 6.86 -14.84 1.08
N ARG A 259 7.72 -15.14 2.05
CA ARG A 259 8.79 -14.26 2.52
C ARG A 259 10.10 -14.74 1.88
N PRO A 260 10.72 -13.94 0.98
CA PRO A 260 11.87 -14.41 0.20
C PRO A 260 13.05 -14.90 1.02
N ASP A 261 13.27 -14.31 2.20
CA ASP A 261 14.44 -14.58 3.05
C ASP A 261 14.14 -15.56 4.20
N GLU A 262 12.92 -16.06 4.32
CA GLU A 262 12.47 -16.92 5.43
C GLU A 262 11.85 -18.21 4.89
N ILE A 263 12.68 -19.12 4.34
CA ILE A 263 12.21 -20.37 3.72
C ILE A 263 11.39 -21.24 4.70
N ASP A 264 11.71 -21.19 5.99
CA ASP A 264 11.09 -22.01 7.04
C ASP A 264 10.20 -21.22 8.02
N TRP A 265 9.79 -20.00 7.69
CA TRP A 265 9.00 -19.15 8.61
C TRP A 265 7.70 -19.81 9.07
N HIS A 266 7.10 -20.67 8.26
CA HIS A 266 5.90 -21.46 8.61
C HIS A 266 6.13 -22.36 9.83
N LEU A 267 7.38 -22.78 10.06
CA LEU A 267 7.77 -23.68 11.14
C LEU A 267 8.13 -22.96 12.44
N ILE A 268 8.32 -21.63 12.38
CA ILE A 268 8.73 -20.83 13.53
C ILE A 268 7.48 -20.27 14.23
N GLY A 269 6.99 -20.99 15.24
CA GLY A 269 5.77 -20.63 15.99
C GLY A 269 5.81 -19.31 16.74
N SER A 270 6.99 -18.70 16.94
CA SER A 270 7.18 -17.41 17.62
C SER A 270 7.10 -16.20 16.67
N VAL A 271 7.10 -16.39 15.35
CA VAL A 271 6.98 -15.30 14.38
C VAL A 271 5.53 -14.84 14.33
N LYS A 272 5.30 -13.56 14.64
CA LYS A 272 3.97 -12.95 14.48
C LYS A 272 3.56 -12.99 13.01
N LYS A 273 2.44 -13.66 12.73
CA LYS A 273 1.86 -13.67 11.38
C LYS A 273 1.28 -12.29 11.08
N VAL A 274 1.90 -11.58 10.15
CA VAL A 274 1.42 -10.30 9.61
C VAL A 274 0.77 -10.58 8.26
N ALA A 275 -0.45 -10.10 8.08
CA ALA A 275 -1.06 -10.09 6.76
C ALA A 275 -0.41 -8.98 5.92
N TRP A 276 0.09 -9.30 4.74
CA TRP A 276 0.79 -8.30 3.93
C TRP A 276 0.59 -8.53 2.43
N LYS A 277 0.77 -7.48 1.66
CA LYS A 277 0.72 -7.55 0.21
C LYS A 277 1.84 -6.73 -0.39
N THR A 278 2.47 -7.30 -1.40
CA THR A 278 3.45 -6.59 -2.25
C THR A 278 2.83 -6.17 -3.58
N GLY A 279 3.41 -5.15 -4.17
CA GLY A 279 3.11 -4.71 -5.52
C GLY A 279 4.40 -4.32 -6.23
N THR A 280 4.49 -4.67 -7.50
CA THR A 280 5.58 -4.24 -8.39
C THR A 280 4.97 -3.69 -9.65
N SER A 281 5.37 -2.47 -10.04
CA SER A 281 4.87 -1.88 -11.28
C SER A 281 5.61 -2.40 -12.50
N PHE A 282 4.98 -2.27 -13.66
CA PHE A 282 5.61 -2.59 -14.94
C PHE A 282 6.87 -1.73 -15.15
N GLY A 283 7.95 -2.37 -15.57
CA GLY A 283 9.25 -1.72 -15.77
C GLY A 283 10.05 -1.49 -14.48
N PHE A 284 9.67 -2.17 -13.37
CA PHE A 284 10.44 -2.14 -12.11
C PHE A 284 10.66 -0.72 -11.55
N ARG A 285 9.60 0.11 -11.61
CA ARG A 285 9.65 1.52 -11.18
C ARG A 285 9.22 1.71 -9.74
N ASP A 286 8.23 0.90 -9.32
CA ASP A 286 7.59 1.02 -8.02
C ASP A 286 7.55 -0.35 -7.35
N ALA A 287 8.08 -0.44 -6.16
CA ALA A 287 7.94 -1.58 -5.26
C ALA A 287 7.15 -1.16 -4.02
N TRP A 288 6.13 -1.92 -3.70
CA TRP A 288 5.21 -1.67 -2.59
C TRP A 288 5.22 -2.83 -1.62
N ALA A 289 5.08 -2.51 -0.35
CA ALA A 289 4.69 -3.47 0.66
C ALA A 289 3.71 -2.80 1.64
N VAL A 290 2.59 -3.46 1.90
CA VAL A 290 1.65 -3.02 2.93
C VAL A 290 1.39 -4.17 3.88
N GLY A 291 1.80 -3.99 5.13
CA GLY A 291 1.59 -4.93 6.22
C GLY A 291 0.48 -4.46 7.16
N VAL A 292 -0.34 -5.40 7.61
CA VAL A 292 -1.50 -5.13 8.48
C VAL A 292 -1.49 -6.04 9.68
N THR A 293 -1.66 -5.44 10.85
CA THR A 293 -1.92 -6.13 12.13
C THR A 293 -3.26 -5.69 12.69
N ALA A 294 -3.59 -6.13 13.90
CA ALA A 294 -4.75 -5.63 14.61
C ALA A 294 -4.62 -4.15 14.99
N ASP A 295 -3.41 -3.69 15.30
CA ASP A 295 -3.17 -2.36 15.87
C ASP A 295 -2.66 -1.37 14.83
N TYR A 296 -1.81 -1.83 13.89
CA TYR A 296 -1.10 -0.96 12.96
C TYR A 296 -1.21 -1.44 11.52
N THR A 297 -1.24 -0.47 10.61
CA THR A 297 -0.99 -0.68 9.18
C THR A 297 0.26 0.09 8.79
N VAL A 298 1.18 -0.59 8.12
CA VAL A 298 2.44 -0.01 7.64
C VAL A 298 2.48 -0.12 6.13
N GLY A 299 2.54 1.03 5.47
CA GLY A 299 2.76 1.10 4.02
C GLY A 299 4.20 1.53 3.73
N VAL A 300 4.83 0.85 2.79
CA VAL A 300 6.20 1.17 2.33
C VAL A 300 6.22 1.21 0.81
N TRP A 301 7.00 2.15 0.27
CA TRP A 301 7.31 2.24 -1.15
C TRP A 301 8.82 2.41 -1.33
N ALA A 302 9.38 1.75 -2.37
CA ALA A 302 10.76 1.88 -2.79
C ALA A 302 10.83 2.04 -4.31
N GLY A 303 11.76 2.85 -4.79
CA GLY A 303 11.96 3.11 -6.21
C GLY A 303 12.79 4.36 -6.47
N ASN A 304 12.53 5.00 -7.61
CA ASN A 304 13.10 6.31 -7.92
C ASN A 304 12.00 7.33 -8.18
N ALA A 305 12.01 8.43 -7.44
CA ALA A 305 10.96 9.46 -7.48
C ALA A 305 10.74 10.01 -8.90
N GLN A 306 11.78 10.02 -9.73
CA GLN A 306 11.71 10.42 -11.14
C GLN A 306 11.16 9.34 -12.08
N GLY A 307 10.78 8.17 -11.57
CA GLY A 307 10.17 7.08 -12.34
C GLY A 307 11.17 6.24 -13.14
N GLN A 308 12.44 6.28 -12.82
CA GLN A 308 13.44 5.38 -13.41
C GLN A 308 13.23 3.97 -12.86
N GLY A 309 13.14 2.98 -13.76
CA GLY A 309 13.06 1.58 -13.37
C GLY A 309 14.42 1.00 -13.01
N VAL A 310 14.45 0.13 -12.02
CA VAL A 310 15.65 -0.59 -11.60
C VAL A 310 15.43 -2.07 -11.83
N PRO A 311 16.11 -2.72 -12.79
CA PRO A 311 15.94 -4.14 -13.05
C PRO A 311 16.13 -4.98 -11.78
N GLY A 312 15.14 -5.84 -11.47
CA GLY A 312 15.18 -6.66 -10.27
C GLY A 312 14.49 -6.04 -9.04
N LEU A 313 14.06 -4.78 -9.09
CA LEU A 313 13.25 -4.18 -8.04
C LEU A 313 11.91 -4.91 -7.93
N THR A 314 11.63 -5.49 -6.78
CA THR A 314 10.36 -6.18 -6.45
C THR A 314 9.86 -5.71 -5.09
N GLY A 315 8.54 -5.71 -4.93
CA GLY A 315 7.92 -5.41 -3.64
C GLY A 315 8.01 -6.56 -2.66
#